data_3565877fb8839f10f3597a58c0d503a2
#
_entry.id   3565877fb8839f10f3597a58c0d503a2
#
_cell.length_a   1.000
_cell.length_b   1.000
_cell.length_c   1.000
_cell.angle_alpha   90.00
_cell.angle_beta   90.00
_cell.angle_gamma   90.00
#
_symmetry.space_group_name_H-M   'P 1'
#
loop_
_entity.id
_entity.type
_entity.pdbx_description
1 polymer ?
#
loop_
_entity_poly.entity_id
_entity_poly.type
_entity_poly.pdbx_seq_one_letter_code
_entity_poly.pdbx_strand_id
1 'polypeptide(L)'
;MLVIDFDDTRLLVPLFGSYDRHLARIEQRLGLSFVPRGNRVAIFGDADAAKIARAALGDLYQRLKNGLEVSAADVDGAVRMAESQPIPEPNSSIPARKTQRGKRTRRRTTGSEDALIKTQKKLITPHSPTQAAYVEAMLRHDLVFGLGPAGTGKTYLAVAIAVSMLLEEAVERIILTRPAVEAGERLGFLPGALEEKVDPYMRPMYDALYDMMPGERVLRRRDAGDIEVAPLAYMRGRT
;
A
#
# COMPACT_ATOMS: atom_id res chain seq x y z
N MET A 1 -7.69 9.52 -29.11
CA MET A 1 -8.94 9.26 -28.35
C MET A 1 -9.00 7.78 -27.98
N LEU A 2 -9.22 7.46 -26.72
CA LEU A 2 -9.35 6.10 -26.18
C LEU A 2 -10.67 6.02 -25.42
N VAL A 3 -11.40 4.91 -25.51
CA VAL A 3 -12.68 4.72 -24.82
C VAL A 3 -12.57 3.52 -23.89
N ILE A 4 -13.07 3.66 -22.67
CA ILE A 4 -13.17 2.60 -21.67
C ILE A 4 -14.66 2.31 -21.44
N ASP A 5 -15.04 1.03 -21.47
CA ASP A 5 -16.38 0.55 -21.12
C ASP A 5 -16.33 -0.11 -19.74
N PHE A 6 -17.32 0.19 -18.89
CA PHE A 6 -17.49 -0.39 -17.56
C PHE A 6 -18.78 -1.21 -17.51
N ASP A 7 -18.74 -2.39 -16.92
CA ASP A 7 -19.86 -3.32 -16.88
C ASP A 7 -20.86 -3.03 -15.74
N ASP A 8 -20.44 -2.40 -14.63
CA ASP A 8 -21.31 -2.02 -13.51
C ASP A 8 -21.31 -0.50 -13.29
N THR A 9 -22.43 0.13 -13.69
CA THR A 9 -22.62 1.59 -13.56
C THR A 9 -22.71 2.07 -12.12
N ARG A 10 -23.07 1.21 -11.17
CA ARG A 10 -23.16 1.55 -9.73
C ARG A 10 -21.79 1.88 -9.13
N LEU A 11 -20.75 1.28 -9.68
CA LEU A 11 -19.36 1.53 -9.24
C LEU A 11 -18.75 2.79 -9.84
N LEU A 12 -19.40 3.42 -10.83
CA LEU A 12 -18.86 4.63 -11.46
C LEU A 12 -18.91 5.85 -10.54
N VAL A 13 -19.94 5.96 -9.72
CA VAL A 13 -20.04 7.07 -8.76
C VAL A 13 -18.86 7.06 -7.76
N PRO A 14 -18.55 5.97 -7.07
CA PRO A 14 -17.37 5.92 -6.22
C PRO A 14 -16.05 5.93 -7.01
N LEU A 15 -16.00 5.45 -8.25
CA LEU A 15 -14.83 5.51 -9.11
C LEU A 15 -14.47 6.95 -9.47
N PHE A 16 -15.45 7.74 -9.91
CA PHE A 16 -15.24 9.13 -10.30
C PHE A 16 -15.10 10.06 -9.09
N GLY A 17 -15.65 9.64 -7.95
CA GLY A 17 -15.71 10.43 -6.72
C GLY A 17 -16.75 11.55 -6.80
N SER A 18 -16.99 12.20 -5.67
CA SER A 18 -17.93 13.31 -5.60
C SER A 18 -17.54 14.42 -6.60
N TYR A 19 -18.44 14.82 -7.47
CA TYR A 19 -18.21 15.84 -8.51
C TYR A 19 -17.03 15.51 -9.43
N ASP A 20 -16.86 14.24 -9.76
CA ASP A 20 -15.81 13.73 -10.66
C ASP A 20 -14.37 14.08 -10.23
N ARG A 21 -14.16 14.33 -8.92
CA ARG A 21 -12.86 14.78 -8.38
C ARG A 21 -11.71 13.82 -8.64
N HIS A 22 -11.99 12.51 -8.76
CA HIS A 22 -10.98 11.52 -9.07
C HIS A 22 -10.54 11.62 -10.54
N LEU A 23 -11.49 11.82 -11.46
CA LEU A 23 -11.18 12.06 -12.86
C LEU A 23 -10.41 13.36 -13.03
N ALA A 24 -10.87 14.46 -12.42
CA ALA A 24 -10.18 15.77 -12.47
C ALA A 24 -8.73 15.68 -11.95
N ARG A 25 -8.48 14.85 -10.92
CA ARG A 25 -7.14 14.62 -10.39
C ARG A 25 -6.23 13.90 -11.39
N ILE A 26 -6.76 12.91 -12.12
CA ILE A 26 -6.03 12.21 -13.17
C ILE A 26 -5.79 13.14 -14.37
N GLU A 27 -6.80 13.94 -14.76
CA GLU A 27 -6.67 14.96 -15.83
C GLU A 27 -5.53 15.93 -15.56
N GLN A 28 -5.53 16.51 -14.36
CA GLN A 28 -4.50 17.46 -13.95
C GLN A 28 -3.10 16.86 -13.96
N ARG A 29 -2.98 15.60 -13.55
CA ARG A 29 -1.69 14.93 -13.44
C ARG A 29 -1.12 14.50 -14.81
N LEU A 30 -1.98 13.98 -15.68
CA LEU A 30 -1.58 13.39 -16.96
C LEU A 30 -1.79 14.33 -18.17
N GLY A 31 -2.36 15.51 -17.96
CA GLY A 31 -2.66 16.46 -19.05
C GLY A 31 -3.73 15.92 -20.01
N LEU A 32 -4.72 15.19 -19.50
CA LEU A 32 -5.78 14.58 -20.27
C LEU A 32 -7.13 15.26 -20.03
N SER A 33 -8.14 14.90 -20.82
CA SER A 33 -9.54 15.26 -20.58
C SER A 33 -10.44 14.03 -20.67
N PHE A 34 -11.31 13.83 -19.68
CA PHE A 34 -12.28 12.75 -19.62
C PHE A 34 -13.68 13.26 -19.95
N VAL A 35 -14.40 12.49 -20.75
CA VAL A 35 -15.82 12.74 -21.05
C VAL A 35 -16.60 11.49 -20.70
N PRO A 36 -17.18 11.42 -19.48
CA PRO A 36 -18.04 10.30 -19.10
C PRO A 36 -19.38 10.39 -19.81
N ARG A 37 -19.85 9.25 -20.34
CA ARG A 37 -21.16 9.10 -20.98
C ARG A 37 -21.77 7.74 -20.59
N GLY A 38 -22.65 7.73 -19.60
CA GLY A 38 -23.25 6.49 -19.10
C GLY A 38 -22.19 5.54 -18.53
N ASN A 39 -22.05 4.37 -19.14
CA ASN A 39 -21.04 3.38 -18.72
C ASN A 39 -19.70 3.50 -19.47
N ARG A 40 -19.52 4.57 -20.27
CA ARG A 40 -18.33 4.80 -21.08
C ARG A 40 -17.60 6.06 -20.65
N VAL A 41 -16.29 6.00 -20.69
CA VAL A 41 -15.43 7.17 -20.48
C VAL A 41 -14.53 7.34 -21.69
N ALA A 42 -14.68 8.45 -22.40
CA ALA A 42 -13.77 8.82 -23.46
C ALA A 42 -12.60 9.63 -22.89
N ILE A 43 -11.38 9.29 -23.31
CA ILE A 43 -10.13 9.94 -22.89
C ILE A 43 -9.54 10.67 -24.09
N PHE A 44 -9.29 11.96 -23.90
CA PHE A 44 -8.67 12.83 -24.91
C PHE A 44 -7.32 13.32 -24.40
N GLY A 45 -6.32 13.34 -25.27
CA GLY A 45 -4.97 13.79 -24.98
C GLY A 45 -3.93 12.88 -25.60
N ASP A 46 -2.71 12.90 -25.02
CA ASP A 46 -1.60 12.07 -25.46
C ASP A 46 -1.92 10.58 -25.38
N ALA A 47 -1.42 9.80 -26.35
CA ALA A 47 -1.76 8.39 -26.47
C ALA A 47 -1.16 7.54 -25.33
N ASP A 48 0.03 7.86 -24.87
CA ASP A 48 0.70 7.10 -23.81
C ASP A 48 0.14 7.50 -22.46
N ALA A 49 -0.13 8.77 -22.22
CA ALA A 49 -0.86 9.24 -21.05
C ALA A 49 -2.26 8.62 -20.96
N ALA A 50 -2.98 8.45 -22.07
CA ALA A 50 -4.29 7.80 -22.12
C ALA A 50 -4.22 6.31 -21.76
N LYS A 51 -3.14 5.60 -22.12
CA LYS A 51 -2.89 4.21 -21.73
C LYS A 51 -2.67 4.10 -20.21
N ILE A 52 -1.87 5.02 -19.64
CA ILE A 52 -1.63 5.11 -18.20
C ILE A 52 -2.95 5.34 -17.45
N ALA A 53 -3.74 6.32 -17.90
CA ALA A 53 -5.05 6.62 -17.32
C ALA A 53 -6.01 5.43 -17.38
N ARG A 54 -6.03 4.70 -18.51
CA ARG A 54 -6.82 3.47 -18.67
C ARG A 54 -6.41 2.40 -17.67
N ALA A 55 -5.11 2.17 -17.49
CA ALA A 55 -4.59 1.19 -16.55
C ALA A 55 -4.95 1.57 -15.11
N ALA A 56 -4.76 2.83 -14.73
CA ALA A 56 -5.10 3.35 -13.41
C ALA A 56 -6.61 3.24 -13.12
N LEU A 57 -7.48 3.64 -14.05
CA LEU A 57 -8.92 3.50 -13.89
C LEU A 57 -9.37 2.04 -13.83
N GLY A 58 -8.72 1.14 -14.58
CA GLY A 58 -8.97 -0.29 -14.54
C GLY A 58 -8.65 -0.89 -13.16
N ASP A 59 -7.50 -0.52 -12.58
CA ASP A 59 -7.09 -0.98 -11.25
C ASP A 59 -8.05 -0.47 -10.16
N LEU A 60 -8.39 0.82 -10.17
CA LEU A 60 -9.35 1.42 -9.24
C LEU A 60 -10.75 0.77 -9.36
N TYR A 61 -11.18 0.44 -10.57
CA TYR A 61 -12.44 -0.23 -10.80
C TYR A 61 -12.46 -1.66 -10.26
N GLN A 62 -11.36 -2.41 -10.41
CA GLN A 62 -11.24 -3.74 -9.80
C GLN A 62 -11.24 -3.67 -8.27
N ARG A 63 -10.60 -2.65 -7.67
CA ARG A 63 -10.70 -2.43 -6.22
C ARG A 63 -12.15 -2.29 -5.77
N LEU A 64 -12.95 -1.48 -6.47
CA LEU A 64 -14.36 -1.29 -6.16
C LEU A 64 -15.17 -2.58 -6.34
N LYS A 65 -14.88 -3.39 -7.37
CA LYS A 65 -15.48 -4.72 -7.55
C LYS A 65 -15.19 -5.67 -6.40
N ASN A 66 -14.01 -5.55 -5.80
CA ASN A 66 -13.61 -6.31 -4.62
C ASN A 66 -14.17 -5.72 -3.31
N GLY A 67 -15.07 -4.74 -3.39
CA GLY A 67 -15.71 -4.11 -2.23
C GLY A 67 -14.83 -3.12 -1.47
N LEU A 68 -13.72 -2.66 -2.06
CA LEU A 68 -12.82 -1.69 -1.48
C LEU A 68 -13.22 -0.27 -1.82
N GLU A 69 -13.04 0.66 -0.89
CA GLU A 69 -13.20 2.09 -1.17
C GLU A 69 -12.04 2.65 -1.99
N VAL A 70 -12.32 3.73 -2.72
CA VAL A 70 -11.33 4.49 -3.48
C VAL A 70 -11.21 5.89 -2.88
N SER A 71 -10.04 6.20 -2.36
CA SER A 71 -9.66 7.52 -1.86
C SER A 71 -8.81 8.29 -2.88
N ALA A 72 -8.60 9.58 -2.65
CA ALA A 72 -7.69 10.39 -3.46
C ALA A 72 -6.24 9.86 -3.47
N ALA A 73 -5.79 9.26 -2.34
CA ALA A 73 -4.48 8.65 -2.24
C ALA A 73 -4.36 7.38 -3.11
N ASP A 74 -5.44 6.60 -3.22
CA ASP A 74 -5.51 5.42 -4.09
C ASP A 74 -5.44 5.83 -5.56
N VAL A 75 -6.10 6.92 -5.94
CA VAL A 75 -6.02 7.48 -7.30
C VAL A 75 -4.58 7.86 -7.66
N ASP A 76 -3.90 8.60 -6.78
CA ASP A 76 -2.49 8.96 -6.98
C ASP A 76 -1.58 7.72 -7.04
N GLY A 77 -1.89 6.72 -6.21
CA GLY A 77 -1.19 5.44 -6.18
C GLY A 77 -1.34 4.68 -7.51
N ALA A 78 -2.58 4.52 -7.99
CA ALA A 78 -2.89 3.83 -9.23
C ALA A 78 -2.20 4.49 -10.44
N VAL A 79 -2.22 5.82 -10.51
CA VAL A 79 -1.51 6.55 -11.58
C VAL A 79 -0.01 6.30 -11.50
N ARG A 80 0.64 6.41 -10.32
CA ARG A 80 2.07 6.13 -10.16
C ARG A 80 2.45 4.70 -10.53
N MET A 81 1.61 3.74 -10.16
CA MET A 81 1.81 2.33 -10.52
C MET A 81 1.72 2.13 -12.03
N ALA A 82 0.73 2.75 -12.69
CA ALA A 82 0.55 2.68 -14.14
C ALA A 82 1.69 3.37 -14.91
N GLU A 83 2.18 4.53 -14.42
CA GLU A 83 3.35 5.23 -14.99
C GLU A 83 4.64 4.39 -14.95
N SER A 84 4.75 3.50 -13.97
CA SER A 84 5.95 2.67 -13.75
C SER A 84 5.94 1.37 -14.54
N GLN A 85 4.80 0.99 -15.13
CA GLN A 85 4.72 -0.21 -15.96
C GLN A 85 5.22 0.09 -17.38
N PRO A 86 6.04 -0.79 -17.98
CA PRO A 86 6.40 -0.63 -19.40
C PRO A 86 5.11 -0.66 -20.22
N ILE A 87 4.88 0.37 -21.04
CA ILE A 87 3.74 0.42 -21.96
C ILE A 87 3.87 -0.76 -22.92
N PRO A 88 2.90 -1.71 -22.97
CA PRO A 88 2.98 -2.82 -23.93
C PRO A 88 2.94 -2.24 -25.35
N GLU A 89 3.99 -2.46 -26.13
CA GLU A 89 3.97 -2.10 -27.54
C GLU A 89 2.90 -2.89 -28.29
N PRO A 90 2.15 -2.29 -29.19
CA PRO A 90 1.03 -2.95 -29.90
C PRO A 90 1.47 -3.93 -31.00
N ASN A 91 2.72 -4.41 -31.00
CA ASN A 91 3.17 -5.38 -32.00
C ASN A 91 4.31 -6.24 -31.45
N SER A 92 3.99 -7.33 -30.77
CA SER A 92 4.80 -8.53 -30.83
C SER A 92 3.91 -9.69 -31.31
N SER A 93 4.08 -10.00 -32.57
CA SER A 93 3.56 -11.17 -33.27
C SER A 93 3.71 -12.42 -32.41
N ILE A 94 2.65 -13.18 -32.30
CA ILE A 94 2.53 -14.52 -31.70
C ILE A 94 3.59 -15.45 -32.35
N PRO A 95 4.59 -15.96 -31.61
CA PRO A 95 5.36 -17.09 -32.09
C PRO A 95 4.60 -18.38 -31.78
N ALA A 96 4.45 -19.16 -32.83
CA ALA A 96 3.82 -20.46 -32.85
C ALA A 96 4.29 -21.39 -31.71
N ARG A 97 3.31 -22.06 -31.15
CA ARG A 97 3.29 -23.22 -30.29
C ARG A 97 4.42 -24.22 -30.60
N LYS A 98 5.42 -24.33 -29.72
CA LYS A 98 6.23 -25.54 -29.55
C LYS A 98 5.99 -26.09 -28.15
N THR A 99 5.37 -27.26 -28.14
CA THR A 99 5.18 -28.13 -26.98
C THR A 99 6.53 -28.54 -26.39
N GLN A 100 6.83 -28.03 -25.17
CA GLN A 100 7.76 -28.73 -24.27
C GLN A 100 7.17 -28.74 -22.87
N ARG A 101 6.97 -29.96 -22.40
CA ARG A 101 6.51 -30.36 -21.10
C ARG A 101 7.67 -30.13 -20.11
N GLY A 102 7.60 -29.01 -19.38
CA GLY A 102 8.58 -28.66 -18.36
C GLY A 102 7.95 -27.78 -17.31
N LYS A 103 8.08 -28.15 -16.05
CA LYS A 103 7.64 -27.59 -14.78
C LYS A 103 7.08 -26.16 -14.87
N ARG A 104 5.76 -26.03 -14.65
CA ARG A 104 5.05 -24.76 -14.51
C ARG A 104 5.56 -24.02 -13.28
N THR A 105 6.63 -23.27 -13.42
CA THR A 105 6.84 -22.08 -12.60
C THR A 105 5.75 -21.11 -13.03
N ARG A 106 4.77 -20.94 -12.18
CA ARG A 106 3.68 -20.00 -12.31
C ARG A 106 4.32 -18.62 -12.39
N ARG A 107 4.46 -18.08 -13.60
CA ARG A 107 4.85 -16.70 -13.86
C ARG A 107 3.68 -15.86 -13.32
N ARG A 108 3.81 -15.44 -12.06
CA ARG A 108 2.87 -14.54 -11.40
C ARG A 108 2.93 -13.22 -12.17
N THR A 109 1.84 -12.91 -12.85
CA THR A 109 1.56 -11.55 -13.28
C THR A 109 1.54 -10.72 -12.01
N THR A 110 2.48 -9.80 -11.88
CA THR A 110 2.55 -8.81 -10.82
C THR A 110 1.38 -7.83 -10.98
N GLY A 111 0.18 -8.28 -10.63
CA GLY A 111 -0.98 -7.43 -10.46
C GLY A 111 -1.06 -7.02 -8.99
N SER A 112 -1.57 -5.85 -8.71
CA SER A 112 -1.74 -5.23 -7.38
C SER A 112 -2.48 -6.08 -6.34
N GLU A 113 -3.09 -7.19 -6.71
CA GLU A 113 -3.79 -8.13 -5.82
C GLU A 113 -2.85 -8.90 -4.87
N ASP A 114 -1.58 -9.16 -5.27
CA ASP A 114 -0.63 -9.94 -4.49
C ASP A 114 0.04 -9.14 -3.35
N ALA A 115 -0.11 -7.84 -3.32
CA ALA A 115 0.47 -6.95 -2.31
C ALA A 115 -0.57 -6.36 -1.34
N LEU A 116 -1.78 -6.92 -1.31
CA LEU A 116 -2.86 -6.46 -0.44
C LEU A 116 -2.62 -6.94 1.00
N ILE A 117 -2.46 -6.01 1.94
CA ILE A 117 -2.27 -6.30 3.35
C ILE A 117 -3.63 -6.22 4.05
N LYS A 118 -4.10 -7.36 4.59
CA LYS A 118 -5.33 -7.42 5.37
C LYS A 118 -5.06 -7.07 6.82
N THR A 119 -5.73 -6.05 7.32
CA THR A 119 -5.79 -5.75 8.75
C THR A 119 -7.24 -5.86 9.25
N GLN A 120 -7.48 -5.71 10.54
CA GLN A 120 -8.86 -5.81 11.06
C GLN A 120 -9.75 -4.65 10.65
N LYS A 121 -9.20 -3.45 10.51
CA LYS A 121 -9.96 -2.24 10.20
C LYS A 121 -10.01 -1.93 8.72
N LYS A 122 -8.95 -2.27 8.00
CA LYS A 122 -8.84 -1.87 6.59
C LYS A 122 -7.91 -2.78 5.79
N LEU A 123 -8.04 -2.65 4.49
CA LEU A 123 -7.13 -3.24 3.51
C LEU A 123 -6.14 -2.17 3.07
N ILE A 124 -4.86 -2.47 3.18
CA ILE A 124 -3.77 -1.53 2.86
C ILE A 124 -3.11 -2.00 1.57
N THR A 125 -2.98 -1.10 0.62
CA THR A 125 -2.31 -1.33 -0.66
C THR A 125 -1.11 -0.42 -0.81
N PRO A 126 -0.02 -0.90 -1.40
CA PRO A 126 1.10 -0.06 -1.79
C PRO A 126 0.66 1.00 -2.81
N HIS A 127 1.11 2.24 -2.63
CA HIS A 127 0.83 3.37 -3.53
C HIS A 127 2.01 3.70 -4.46
N SER A 128 3.02 2.85 -4.51
CA SER A 128 4.15 2.96 -5.43
C SER A 128 4.82 1.60 -5.65
N PRO A 129 5.54 1.41 -6.78
CA PRO A 129 6.28 0.18 -7.05
C PRO A 129 7.32 -0.14 -5.96
N THR A 130 7.96 0.89 -5.41
CA THR A 130 8.94 0.73 -4.32
C THR A 130 8.26 0.23 -3.04
N GLN A 131 7.06 0.73 -2.71
CA GLN A 131 6.28 0.22 -1.60
C GLN A 131 5.82 -1.22 -1.84
N ALA A 132 5.40 -1.57 -3.07
CA ALA A 132 5.04 -2.94 -3.42
C ALA A 132 6.22 -3.89 -3.27
N ALA A 133 7.40 -3.52 -3.77
CA ALA A 133 8.63 -4.28 -3.61
C ALA A 133 9.03 -4.43 -2.13
N TYR A 134 8.82 -3.41 -1.30
CA TYR A 134 9.09 -3.45 0.14
C TYR A 134 8.14 -4.41 0.86
N VAL A 135 6.85 -4.39 0.54
CA VAL A 135 5.85 -5.33 1.07
C VAL A 135 6.21 -6.77 0.66
N GLU A 136 6.53 -6.98 -0.62
CA GLU A 136 6.92 -8.31 -1.12
C GLU A 136 8.19 -8.82 -0.43
N ALA A 137 9.17 -7.94 -0.20
CA ALA A 137 10.40 -8.29 0.52
C ALA A 137 10.09 -8.73 1.97
N MET A 138 9.24 -8.01 2.71
CA MET A 138 8.85 -8.36 4.07
C MET A 138 8.10 -9.69 4.17
N LEU A 139 7.35 -10.07 3.14
CA LEU A 139 6.64 -11.36 3.09
C LEU A 139 7.54 -12.55 2.72
N ARG A 140 8.74 -12.31 2.16
CA ARG A 140 9.62 -13.35 1.64
C ARG A 140 10.92 -13.55 2.40
N HIS A 141 11.36 -12.56 3.16
CA HIS A 141 12.67 -12.54 3.81
C HIS A 141 12.55 -12.34 5.31
N ASP A 142 13.38 -13.06 6.07
CA ASP A 142 13.43 -12.96 7.53
C ASP A 142 14.00 -11.62 8.02
N LEU A 143 14.82 -10.95 7.22
CA LEU A 143 15.40 -9.65 7.53
C LEU A 143 15.29 -8.71 6.33
N VAL A 144 14.69 -7.54 6.56
CA VAL A 144 14.47 -6.51 5.53
C VAL A 144 14.90 -5.14 6.04
N PHE A 145 15.65 -4.40 5.23
CA PHE A 145 15.99 -3.01 5.48
C PHE A 145 15.21 -2.07 4.56
N GLY A 146 14.37 -1.21 5.15
CA GLY A 146 13.64 -0.17 4.41
C GLY A 146 14.36 1.17 4.48
N LEU A 147 15.04 1.57 3.40
CA LEU A 147 15.73 2.86 3.29
C LEU A 147 14.91 3.86 2.45
N GLY A 148 14.90 5.11 2.85
CA GLY A 148 14.21 6.17 2.11
C GLY A 148 13.86 7.39 2.96
N PRO A 149 13.41 8.50 2.34
CA PRO A 149 13.06 9.74 3.03
C PRO A 149 11.90 9.56 4.02
N ALA A 150 11.72 10.54 4.91
CA ALA A 150 10.57 10.59 5.81
C ALA A 150 9.25 10.67 5.02
N GLY A 151 8.15 10.17 5.61
CA GLY A 151 6.83 10.24 5.00
C GLY A 151 6.56 9.22 3.88
N THR A 152 7.50 8.34 3.53
CA THR A 152 7.32 7.33 2.46
C THR A 152 6.58 6.05 2.89
N GLY A 153 6.04 6.01 4.11
CA GLY A 153 5.24 4.89 4.61
C GLY A 153 6.02 3.68 5.14
N LYS A 154 7.35 3.75 5.28
CA LYS A 154 8.17 2.60 5.73
C LYS A 154 7.67 1.95 7.02
N THR A 155 7.56 2.74 8.08
CA THR A 155 7.09 2.26 9.39
C THR A 155 5.64 1.78 9.32
N TYR A 156 4.79 2.53 8.64
CA TYR A 156 3.38 2.20 8.49
C TYR A 156 3.17 0.85 7.80
N LEU A 157 3.83 0.60 6.68
CA LEU A 157 3.75 -0.68 5.95
C LEU A 157 4.37 -1.84 6.75
N ALA A 158 5.47 -1.59 7.47
CA ALA A 158 6.07 -2.62 8.34
C ALA A 158 5.11 -3.04 9.46
N VAL A 159 4.45 -2.08 10.13
CA VAL A 159 3.44 -2.36 11.16
C VAL A 159 2.24 -3.08 10.54
N ALA A 160 1.81 -2.69 9.33
CA ALA A 160 0.70 -3.35 8.63
C ALA A 160 0.97 -4.83 8.36
N ILE A 161 2.17 -5.16 7.86
CA ILE A 161 2.60 -6.55 7.64
C ILE A 161 2.67 -7.31 8.97
N ALA A 162 3.28 -6.72 9.99
CA ALA A 162 3.37 -7.36 11.31
C ALA A 162 1.98 -7.68 11.89
N VAL A 163 1.04 -6.74 11.77
CA VAL A 163 -0.36 -6.94 12.20
C VAL A 163 -1.04 -8.04 11.38
N SER A 164 -0.87 -8.06 10.06
CA SER A 164 -1.43 -9.11 9.19
C SER A 164 -0.89 -10.48 9.60
N MET A 165 0.43 -10.61 9.79
CA MET A 165 1.07 -11.86 10.21
C MET A 165 0.61 -12.34 11.58
N LEU A 166 0.40 -11.42 12.54
CA LEU A 166 -0.14 -11.75 13.86
C LEU A 166 -1.60 -12.21 13.78
N LEU A 167 -2.41 -11.61 12.88
CA LEU A 167 -3.81 -11.99 12.67
C LEU A 167 -3.95 -13.34 11.97
N GLU A 168 -3.00 -13.69 11.11
CA GLU A 168 -2.91 -14.97 10.40
C GLU A 168 -2.20 -16.07 11.23
N GLU A 169 -1.82 -15.73 12.49
CA GLU A 169 -1.08 -16.63 13.39
C GLU A 169 0.27 -17.12 12.81
N ALA A 170 0.81 -16.36 11.85
CA ALA A 170 2.13 -16.64 11.26
C ALA A 170 3.28 -16.26 12.22
N VAL A 171 3.01 -15.38 13.18
CA VAL A 171 3.91 -15.00 14.27
C VAL A 171 3.16 -14.98 15.59
N GLU A 172 3.86 -15.28 16.69
CA GLU A 172 3.27 -15.33 18.03
C GLU A 172 3.15 -13.94 18.67
N ARG A 173 4.09 -13.03 18.32
CA ARG A 173 4.11 -11.67 18.87
C ARG A 173 4.72 -10.66 17.91
N ILE A 174 4.40 -9.40 18.14
CA ILE A 174 4.99 -8.24 17.49
C ILE A 174 5.81 -7.47 18.53
N ILE A 175 7.08 -7.18 18.23
CA ILE A 175 7.90 -6.28 19.02
C ILE A 175 8.25 -5.07 18.16
N LEU A 176 7.71 -3.91 18.53
CA LEU A 176 7.99 -2.64 17.89
C LEU A 176 9.06 -1.90 18.68
N THR A 177 10.17 -1.63 18.04
CA THR A 177 11.29 -0.97 18.72
C THR A 177 11.82 0.22 17.91
N ARG A 178 12.27 1.23 18.64
CA ARG A 178 12.89 2.42 18.07
C ARG A 178 14.02 2.90 19.00
N PRO A 179 15.09 3.50 18.48
CA PRO A 179 16.04 4.23 19.31
C PRO A 179 15.32 5.32 20.13
N ALA A 180 15.65 5.40 21.40
CA ALA A 180 15.02 6.36 22.33
C ALA A 180 15.42 7.82 22.05
N VAL A 181 16.44 8.03 21.23
CA VAL A 181 16.96 9.36 20.83
C VAL A 181 17.23 9.37 19.34
N GLU A 182 16.91 10.48 18.69
CA GLU A 182 17.38 10.73 17.33
C GLU A 182 18.87 11.07 17.32
N ALA A 183 19.54 10.79 16.19
CA ALA A 183 20.98 11.04 16.08
C ALA A 183 21.27 12.55 16.27
N GLY A 184 21.98 12.89 17.36
CA GLY A 184 22.34 14.27 17.72
C GLY A 184 21.53 14.89 18.87
N GLU A 185 20.43 14.27 19.31
CA GLU A 185 19.67 14.73 20.48
C GLU A 185 20.21 14.14 21.81
N ARG A 186 20.23 14.95 22.85
CA ARG A 186 20.57 14.51 24.19
C ARG A 186 19.29 14.39 25.03
N LEU A 187 18.99 13.21 25.54
CA LEU A 187 17.87 12.93 26.46
C LEU A 187 17.82 13.81 27.72
N GLY A 188 18.84 14.57 27.98
CA GLY A 188 19.00 15.33 29.23
C GLY A 188 18.02 16.50 29.44
N PHE A 189 17.29 16.94 28.39
CA PHE A 189 16.46 18.15 28.49
C PHE A 189 14.95 17.87 28.72
N LEU A 190 14.48 16.64 28.63
CA LEU A 190 13.08 16.33 28.91
C LEU A 190 12.91 15.96 30.40
N PRO A 191 11.99 16.61 31.14
CA PRO A 191 11.64 16.21 32.50
C PRO A 191 10.87 14.91 32.52
N GLY A 192 11.01 14.10 33.57
CA GLY A 192 10.26 12.86 33.77
C GLY A 192 11.10 11.57 33.76
N ALA A 193 10.46 10.44 34.06
CA ALA A 193 11.06 9.12 33.98
C ALA A 193 11.49 8.77 32.56
N LEU A 194 12.39 7.82 32.38
CA LEU A 194 12.92 7.44 31.06
C LEU A 194 11.81 7.01 30.12
N GLU A 195 10.80 6.32 30.61
CA GLU A 195 9.62 5.87 29.86
C GLU A 195 8.80 7.05 29.32
N GLU A 196 8.56 8.08 30.14
CA GLU A 196 7.86 9.30 29.72
C GLU A 196 8.62 10.09 28.65
N LYS A 197 9.96 10.05 28.70
CA LYS A 197 10.83 10.71 27.73
C LYS A 197 10.84 10.02 26.37
N VAL A 198 10.54 8.72 26.32
CA VAL A 198 10.58 7.89 25.12
C VAL A 198 9.22 7.82 24.44
N ASP A 199 8.12 8.02 25.19
CA ASP A 199 6.75 7.89 24.68
C ASP A 199 6.47 8.71 23.40
N PRO A 200 6.92 9.98 23.27
CA PRO A 200 6.72 10.74 22.03
C PRO A 200 7.30 10.07 20.78
N TYR A 201 8.44 9.40 20.92
CA TYR A 201 9.10 8.71 19.81
C TYR A 201 8.40 7.41 19.41
N MET A 202 7.63 6.81 20.32
CA MET A 202 6.83 5.60 20.07
C MET A 202 5.45 5.88 19.49
N ARG A 203 4.96 7.11 19.59
CA ARG A 203 3.63 7.53 19.15
C ARG A 203 3.28 7.11 17.72
N PRO A 204 4.17 7.27 16.71
CA PRO A 204 3.86 6.84 15.34
C PRO A 204 3.59 5.33 15.20
N MET A 205 4.14 4.50 16.07
CA MET A 205 3.90 3.05 16.07
C MET A 205 2.53 2.75 16.69
N TYR A 206 2.17 3.41 17.79
CA TYR A 206 0.84 3.29 18.37
C TYR A 206 -0.23 3.78 17.41
N ASP A 207 -0.04 4.92 16.77
CA ASP A 207 -0.97 5.47 15.79
C ASP A 207 -1.20 4.48 14.62
N ALA A 208 -0.13 3.84 14.13
CA ALA A 208 -0.24 2.81 13.11
C ALA A 208 -1.01 1.57 13.60
N LEU A 209 -0.76 1.10 14.84
CA LEU A 209 -1.49 -0.03 15.42
C LEU A 209 -2.99 0.28 15.56
N TYR A 210 -3.35 1.46 16.10
CA TYR A 210 -4.74 1.89 16.27
C TYR A 210 -5.46 2.14 14.94
N ASP A 211 -4.73 2.48 13.91
CA ASP A 211 -5.26 2.61 12.56
C ASP A 211 -5.62 1.25 11.93
N MET A 212 -4.94 0.19 12.32
CA MET A 212 -5.08 -1.17 11.77
C MET A 212 -5.95 -2.10 12.60
N MET A 213 -6.05 -1.86 13.91
CA MET A 213 -6.84 -2.67 14.84
C MET A 213 -7.72 -1.80 15.74
N PRO A 214 -8.88 -2.31 16.21
CA PRO A 214 -9.67 -1.65 17.25
C PRO A 214 -8.85 -1.44 18.53
N GLY A 215 -8.98 -0.26 19.16
CA GLY A 215 -8.19 0.12 20.34
C GLY A 215 -8.28 -0.90 21.48
N GLU A 216 -9.47 -1.43 21.77
CA GLU A 216 -9.66 -2.48 22.77
C GLU A 216 -8.84 -3.74 22.46
N ARG A 217 -8.71 -4.11 21.20
CA ARG A 217 -7.90 -5.28 20.82
C ARG A 217 -6.42 -5.01 20.93
N VAL A 218 -5.96 -3.80 20.59
CA VAL A 218 -4.57 -3.41 20.80
C VAL A 218 -4.21 -3.51 22.27
N LEU A 219 -5.06 -2.97 23.17
CA LEU A 219 -4.85 -3.04 24.61
C LEU A 219 -4.80 -4.49 25.11
N ARG A 220 -5.79 -5.32 24.77
CA ARG A 220 -5.82 -6.74 25.17
C ARG A 220 -4.58 -7.50 24.72
N ARG A 221 -4.13 -7.29 23.48
CA ARG A 221 -2.92 -7.95 22.96
C ARG A 221 -1.65 -7.46 23.60
N ARG A 222 -1.60 -6.18 24.01
CA ARG A 222 -0.49 -5.65 24.80
C ARG A 222 -0.46 -6.26 26.20
N ASP A 223 -1.61 -6.35 26.87
CA ASP A 223 -1.73 -6.95 28.19
C ASP A 223 -1.39 -8.45 28.17
N ALA A 224 -1.71 -9.15 27.08
CA ALA A 224 -1.35 -10.54 26.84
C ALA A 224 0.14 -10.74 26.46
N GLY A 225 0.87 -9.65 26.11
CA GLY A 225 2.26 -9.73 25.66
C GLY A 225 2.43 -10.08 24.17
N ASP A 226 1.33 -10.15 23.40
CA ASP A 226 1.36 -10.41 21.96
C ASP A 226 1.89 -9.20 21.18
N ILE A 227 1.74 -7.99 21.73
CA ILE A 227 2.25 -6.74 21.16
C ILE A 227 3.03 -6.00 22.22
N GLU A 228 4.30 -5.77 21.95
CA GLU A 228 5.19 -4.99 22.79
C GLU A 228 5.75 -3.79 22.02
N VAL A 229 5.77 -2.62 22.66
CA VAL A 229 6.42 -1.42 22.13
C VAL A 229 7.47 -1.00 23.15
N ALA A 230 8.74 -1.05 22.77
CA ALA A 230 9.85 -0.82 23.68
C ALA A 230 11.01 -0.05 23.01
N PRO A 231 11.75 0.79 23.77
CA PRO A 231 12.98 1.36 23.28
C PRO A 231 14.00 0.29 22.88
N LEU A 232 14.78 0.56 21.84
CA LEU A 232 15.80 -0.38 21.35
C LEU A 232 16.81 -0.78 22.45
N ALA A 233 17.12 0.13 23.38
CA ALA A 233 18.00 -0.13 24.52
C ALA A 233 17.51 -1.28 25.43
N TYR A 234 16.19 -1.51 25.50
CA TYR A 234 15.59 -2.57 26.32
C TYR A 234 15.58 -3.93 25.63
N MET A 235 15.99 -3.98 24.37
CA MET A 235 16.08 -5.24 23.60
C MET A 235 17.39 -5.99 23.87
N ARG A 236 18.35 -5.36 24.53
CA ARG A 236 19.64 -5.98 24.85
C ARG A 236 19.47 -7.17 25.79
N GLY A 237 20.00 -8.35 25.40
CA GLY A 237 19.93 -9.56 26.21
C GLY A 237 18.58 -10.30 26.15
N ARG A 238 17.67 -9.89 25.24
CA ARG A 238 16.46 -10.65 24.92
C ARG A 238 16.75 -11.62 23.77
N THR A 239 16.51 -12.86 24.03
CA THR A 239 16.56 -13.96 23.05
C THR A 239 15.18 -14.53 22.83
#